data_c5e24649c59030d3972cf43162d21f07
#
_entry.id   c5e24649c59030d3972cf43162d21f07
#
_cell.length_a   1.000
_cell.length_b   1.000
_cell.length_c   1.000
_cell.angle_alpha   90.00
_cell.angle_beta   90.00
_cell.angle_gamma   90.00
#
_symmetry.space_group_name_H-M   'P 1'
#
loop_
_entity.id
_entity.type
_entity.pdbx_description
1 polymer ?
#
loop_
_entity_poly.entity_id
_entity_poly.type
_entity_poly.pdbx_seq_one_letter_code
_entity_poly.pdbx_strand_id
1 'polypeptide(L)'
;MRNLGKAVGDNDLVLTLHATSHTNAIVTVEGIYTESGSSSEGTLWTQTFNVPADGLGSIIIPHQVAYLEGPDMRTNLVWLNKGIQVTTSEDTPITLYTSNTNKYSYDASVIYPVKSLYKEYVIQTYPTDDQATEFAIVSAEDNN
;
A
#
# COMPACT_ATOMS: atom_id res chain seq x y z
N MET A 1 1.40 -4.80 3.21
CA MET A 1 0.07 -4.91 3.87
C MET A 1 -0.98 -5.06 2.79
N ARG A 2 -1.83 -6.06 2.91
CA ARG A 2 -2.88 -6.33 1.92
C ARG A 2 -4.13 -5.53 2.26
N ASN A 3 -4.66 -4.77 1.31
CA ASN A 3 -5.99 -4.23 1.40
C ASN A 3 -6.98 -5.28 0.85
N LEU A 4 -7.79 -5.85 1.73
CA LEU A 4 -8.75 -6.92 1.39
C LEU A 4 -9.99 -6.41 0.65
N GLY A 5 -9.99 -5.14 0.29
CA GLY A 5 -11.07 -4.59 -0.48
C GLY A 5 -12.38 -4.43 0.29
N LYS A 6 -13.46 -4.34 -0.44
CA LYS A 6 -14.79 -4.17 0.12
C LYS A 6 -15.20 -5.43 0.86
N ALA A 7 -15.10 -5.40 2.20
CA ALA A 7 -15.70 -6.44 3.00
C ALA A 7 -17.22 -6.48 2.70
N VAL A 8 -17.81 -7.67 2.69
CA VAL A 8 -19.24 -7.84 2.52
C VAL A 8 -19.96 -7.03 3.61
N GLY A 9 -20.57 -5.91 3.21
CA GLY A 9 -21.19 -4.94 4.12
C GLY A 9 -20.40 -3.61 4.23
N ASP A 10 -20.87 -2.65 5.00
CA ASP A 10 -20.37 -1.26 5.11
C ASP A 10 -18.97 -1.11 5.75
N ASN A 11 -18.10 -2.10 5.65
CA ASN A 11 -16.80 -2.15 6.32
C ASN A 11 -15.64 -2.16 5.33
N ASP A 12 -15.55 -1.13 4.51
CA ASP A 12 -14.41 -0.97 3.61
C ASP A 12 -13.11 -0.86 4.42
N LEU A 13 -12.09 -1.60 4.00
CA LEU A 13 -10.74 -1.42 4.51
C LEU A 13 -10.20 -0.08 4.03
N VAL A 14 -9.74 0.72 4.99
CA VAL A 14 -9.14 2.02 4.72
C VAL A 14 -7.64 1.91 4.87
N LEU A 15 -6.91 2.06 3.76
CA LEU A 15 -5.46 2.20 3.77
C LEU A 15 -5.10 3.66 3.98
N THR A 16 -4.36 3.95 5.04
CA THR A 16 -3.83 5.29 5.32
C THR A 16 -2.31 5.25 5.33
N LEU A 17 -1.68 6.22 4.68
CA LEU A 17 -0.26 6.50 4.83
C LEU A 17 -0.08 7.63 5.85
N HIS A 18 0.89 7.44 6.72
CA HIS A 18 1.29 8.40 7.75
C HIS A 18 2.78 8.68 7.60
N ALA A 19 3.17 9.93 7.61
CA ALA A 19 4.57 10.31 7.53
C ALA A 19 4.94 11.31 8.63
N THR A 20 6.14 11.15 9.19
CA THR A 20 6.77 12.12 10.10
C THR A 20 8.11 12.57 9.54
N SER A 21 8.51 13.79 9.86
CA SER A 21 9.81 14.36 9.46
C SER A 21 10.29 15.36 10.48
N HIS A 22 11.61 15.53 10.60
CA HIS A 22 12.20 16.60 11.43
C HIS A 22 12.16 17.98 10.75
N THR A 23 11.89 18.02 9.46
CA THR A 23 11.75 19.27 8.68
C THR A 23 10.45 19.24 7.93
N ASN A 24 9.99 20.39 7.45
CA ASN A 24 8.82 20.42 6.58
C ASN A 24 9.10 19.59 5.32
N ALA A 25 8.17 18.70 4.97
CA ALA A 25 8.26 17.87 3.78
C ALA A 25 6.95 17.92 3.00
N ILE A 26 7.07 17.80 1.68
CA ILE A 26 5.94 17.54 0.79
C ILE A 26 6.10 16.10 0.31
N VAL A 27 5.10 15.29 0.59
CA VAL A 27 5.07 13.87 0.20
C VAL A 27 4.15 13.71 -0.98
N THR A 28 4.67 13.08 -2.04
CA THR A 28 3.90 12.70 -3.23
C THR A 28 3.64 11.20 -3.20
N VAL A 29 2.40 10.81 -3.43
CA VAL A 29 1.97 9.41 -3.50
C VAL A 29 1.38 9.17 -4.88
N GLU A 30 1.86 8.12 -5.54
CA GLU A 30 1.42 7.71 -6.86
C GLU A 30 0.99 6.25 -6.83
N GLY A 31 0.01 5.91 -7.62
CA GLY A 31 -0.48 4.56 -7.78
C GLY A 31 -1.41 4.45 -8.99
N ILE A 32 -1.85 3.25 -9.30
CA ILE A 32 -2.75 3.03 -10.42
C ILE A 32 -4.18 2.86 -9.91
N TYR A 33 -5.03 3.78 -10.34
CA TYR A 33 -6.47 3.71 -10.11
C TYR A 33 -7.11 2.74 -11.10
N THR A 34 -7.79 1.72 -10.61
CA THR A 34 -8.60 0.80 -11.42
C THR A 34 -10.00 0.69 -10.85
N GLU A 35 -11.00 0.65 -11.71
CA GLU A 35 -12.34 0.32 -11.26
C GLU A 35 -12.41 -1.11 -10.73
N SER A 36 -13.17 -1.33 -9.69
CA SER A 36 -13.34 -2.63 -9.05
C SER A 36 -13.82 -3.68 -10.08
N GLY A 37 -13.08 -4.79 -10.17
CA GLY A 37 -13.40 -5.89 -11.08
C GLY A 37 -12.91 -5.71 -12.52
N SER A 38 -12.21 -4.63 -12.83
CA SER A 38 -11.61 -4.41 -14.14
C SER A 38 -10.18 -4.98 -14.18
N SER A 39 -9.88 -5.79 -15.19
CA SER A 39 -8.53 -6.18 -15.60
C SER A 39 -7.91 -5.15 -16.56
N SER A 40 -8.59 -4.02 -16.80
CA SER A 40 -8.15 -3.00 -17.74
C SER A 40 -6.96 -2.21 -17.19
N GLU A 41 -6.21 -1.65 -18.10
CA GLU A 41 -5.17 -0.66 -17.78
C GLU A 41 -5.80 0.47 -16.94
N GLY A 42 -5.27 0.69 -15.74
CA GLY A 42 -5.73 1.75 -14.85
C GLY A 42 -5.17 3.11 -15.27
N THR A 43 -5.61 4.15 -14.60
CA THR A 43 -5.11 5.52 -14.77
C THR A 43 -4.18 5.88 -13.62
N LEU A 44 -3.14 6.67 -13.91
CA LEU A 44 -2.26 7.18 -12.87
C LEU A 44 -3.06 8.05 -11.90
N TRP A 45 -2.96 7.73 -10.63
CA TRP A 45 -3.46 8.52 -9.52
C TRP A 45 -2.27 9.13 -8.78
N THR A 46 -2.30 10.43 -8.58
CA THR A 46 -1.24 11.16 -7.87
C THR A 46 -1.86 12.12 -6.87
N GLN A 47 -1.35 12.12 -5.66
CA GLN A 47 -1.71 13.10 -4.63
C GLN A 47 -0.51 13.50 -3.78
N THR A 48 -0.58 14.71 -3.21
CA THR A 48 0.44 15.22 -2.29
C THR A 48 -0.17 15.57 -0.94
N PHE A 49 0.64 15.47 0.11
CA PHE A 49 0.29 15.98 1.43
C PHE A 49 1.52 16.58 2.13
N ASN A 50 1.25 17.51 3.04
CA ASN A 50 2.29 18.17 3.81
C ASN A 50 2.56 17.44 5.12
N VAL A 51 3.84 17.33 5.47
CA VAL A 51 4.32 16.86 6.77
C VAL A 51 5.02 18.03 7.45
N PRO A 52 4.46 18.59 8.53
CA PRO A 52 5.12 19.68 9.24
C PRO A 52 6.36 19.18 9.97
N ALA A 53 7.32 20.06 10.21
CA ALA A 53 8.50 19.75 11.01
C ALA A 53 8.11 19.22 12.39
N ASP A 54 8.71 18.10 12.80
CA ASP A 54 8.43 17.37 14.04
C ASP A 54 6.94 17.01 14.24
N GLY A 55 6.20 16.94 13.13
CA GLY A 55 4.77 16.65 13.11
C GLY A 55 4.39 15.44 12.28
N LEU A 56 3.09 15.23 12.14
CA LEU A 56 2.48 14.13 11.40
C LEU A 56 1.69 14.66 10.20
N GLY A 57 1.96 14.10 9.03
CA GLY A 57 1.11 14.20 7.85
C GLY A 57 0.45 12.85 7.55
N SER A 58 -0.74 12.87 6.96
CA SER A 58 -1.46 11.64 6.61
C SER A 58 -2.30 11.81 5.38
N ILE A 59 -2.49 10.71 4.64
CA ILE A 59 -3.39 10.64 3.48
C ILE A 59 -4.09 9.28 3.44
N ILE A 60 -5.38 9.30 3.10
CA ILE A 60 -6.14 8.08 2.82
C ILE A 60 -5.95 7.73 1.35
N ILE A 61 -5.57 6.49 1.08
CA ILE A 61 -5.43 5.96 -0.27
C ILE A 61 -6.79 5.46 -0.75
N PRO A 62 -7.28 5.92 -1.91
CA PRO A 62 -8.53 5.42 -2.46
C PRO A 62 -8.51 3.89 -2.59
N HIS A 63 -9.64 3.28 -2.30
CA HIS A 63 -9.80 1.82 -2.41
C HIS A 63 -9.36 1.30 -3.79
N GLN A 64 -9.74 2.00 -4.86
CA GLN A 64 -9.42 1.64 -6.24
C GLN A 64 -7.90 1.65 -6.56
N VAL A 65 -7.10 2.36 -5.75
CA VAL A 65 -5.63 2.36 -5.83
C VAL A 65 -5.05 1.25 -4.96
N ALA A 66 -5.56 1.09 -3.75
CA ALA A 66 -5.02 0.19 -2.73
C ALA A 66 -5.42 -1.27 -2.90
N TYR A 67 -6.52 -1.55 -3.60
CA TYR A 67 -7.10 -2.88 -3.69
C TYR A 67 -6.30 -3.82 -4.61
N LEU A 68 -5.90 -4.96 -4.08
CA LEU A 68 -5.05 -5.94 -4.76
C LEU A 68 -5.80 -7.23 -5.18
N GLU A 69 -7.03 -7.45 -4.75
CA GLU A 69 -7.75 -8.68 -5.07
C GLU A 69 -8.44 -8.65 -6.43
N GLY A 70 -8.30 -9.76 -7.16
CA GLY A 70 -9.13 -10.11 -8.30
C GLY A 70 -9.79 -11.47 -8.06
N PRO A 71 -10.79 -11.85 -8.86
CA PRO A 71 -11.54 -13.11 -8.69
C PRO A 71 -10.67 -14.37 -8.74
N ASP A 72 -9.53 -14.29 -9.39
CA ASP A 72 -8.65 -15.45 -9.62
C ASP A 72 -7.46 -15.54 -8.63
N MET A 73 -7.32 -14.59 -7.69
CA MET A 73 -6.16 -14.52 -6.80
C MET A 73 -6.13 -15.55 -5.67
N ARG A 74 -7.22 -16.26 -5.43
CA ARG A 74 -7.29 -17.25 -4.34
C ARG A 74 -6.50 -18.53 -4.60
N THR A 75 -6.14 -18.78 -5.85
CA THR A 75 -5.50 -20.04 -6.27
C THR A 75 -4.27 -19.84 -7.17
N ASN A 76 -3.99 -18.63 -7.63
CA ASN A 76 -2.98 -18.38 -8.66
C ASN A 76 -2.05 -17.21 -8.32
N LEU A 77 -0.82 -17.30 -8.82
CA LEU A 77 0.07 -16.15 -8.90
C LEU A 77 -0.49 -15.15 -9.92
N VAL A 78 -0.74 -13.93 -9.48
CA VAL A 78 -1.29 -12.86 -10.33
C VAL A 78 -0.33 -11.68 -10.35
N TRP A 79 -0.03 -11.19 -11.54
CA TRP A 79 0.74 -9.97 -11.74
C TRP A 79 -0.20 -8.78 -11.84
N LEU A 80 0.02 -7.76 -11.02
CA LEU A 80 -0.79 -6.55 -11.00
C LEU A 80 0.11 -5.32 -11.14
N ASN A 81 -0.32 -4.35 -11.93
CA ASN A 81 0.30 -3.03 -11.96
C ASN A 81 -0.32 -2.15 -10.86
N LYS A 82 -0.02 -2.47 -9.60
CA LYS A 82 -0.66 -1.88 -8.41
C LYS A 82 0.33 -1.40 -7.33
N GLY A 83 1.57 -1.21 -7.68
CA GLY A 83 2.55 -0.61 -6.76
C GLY A 83 2.11 0.80 -6.34
N ILE A 84 2.33 1.15 -5.07
CA ILE A 84 2.17 2.51 -4.56
C ILE A 84 3.58 3.07 -4.35
N GLN A 85 3.91 4.12 -5.08
CA GLN A 85 5.17 4.84 -4.95
C GLN A 85 4.99 6.05 -4.04
N VAL A 86 5.93 6.26 -3.13
CA VAL A 86 5.97 7.43 -2.24
C VAL A 86 7.31 8.12 -2.39
N THR A 87 7.26 9.40 -2.70
CA THR A 87 8.46 10.24 -2.84
C THR A 87 8.33 11.51 -2.02
N THR A 88 9.46 12.17 -1.75
CA THR A 88 9.48 13.46 -1.06
C THR A 88 10.12 14.53 -1.94
N SER A 89 9.72 15.78 -1.77
CA SER A 89 10.41 16.90 -2.39
C SER A 89 11.84 16.99 -1.86
N GLU A 90 12.79 17.27 -2.76
CA GLU A 90 14.20 17.52 -2.42
C GLU A 90 14.84 16.38 -1.58
N ASP A 91 14.39 15.14 -1.79
CA ASP A 91 14.86 13.98 -1.02
C ASP A 91 14.79 14.16 0.51
N THR A 92 13.84 14.97 0.98
CA THR A 92 13.64 15.22 2.42
C THR A 92 13.37 13.91 3.16
N PRO A 93 14.16 13.56 4.19
CA PRO A 93 13.97 12.33 4.93
C PRO A 93 12.64 12.30 5.68
N ILE A 94 11.90 11.21 5.53
CA ILE A 94 10.68 10.92 6.27
C ILE A 94 10.72 9.53 6.90
N THR A 95 9.95 9.33 7.94
CA THR A 95 9.57 8.00 8.39
C THR A 95 8.13 7.73 7.95
N LEU A 96 7.92 6.66 7.21
CA LEU A 96 6.64 6.32 6.60
C LEU A 96 6.02 5.09 7.29
N TYR A 97 4.75 5.19 7.60
CA TYR A 97 3.93 4.11 8.16
C TYR A 97 2.68 3.90 7.33
N THR A 98 2.18 2.68 7.33
CA THR A 98 0.85 2.37 6.83
C THR A 98 -0.04 1.88 7.95
N SER A 99 -1.32 2.21 7.88
CA SER A 99 -2.35 1.54 8.64
C SER A 99 -3.46 1.05 7.71
N ASN A 100 -3.96 -0.13 7.97
CA ASN A 100 -5.09 -0.71 7.27
C ASN A 100 -6.16 -1.04 8.29
N THR A 101 -7.29 -0.35 8.21
CA THR A 101 -8.31 -0.37 9.27
C THR A 101 -9.68 -0.68 8.71
N ASN A 102 -10.45 -1.44 9.46
CA ASN A 102 -11.89 -1.56 9.29
C ASN A 102 -12.57 -1.63 10.66
N LYS A 103 -13.86 -1.88 10.68
CA LYS A 103 -14.64 -1.98 11.93
C LYS A 103 -14.12 -3.06 12.90
N TYR A 104 -13.51 -4.13 12.39
CA TYR A 104 -13.17 -5.33 13.18
C TYR A 104 -11.67 -5.61 13.25
N SER A 105 -10.86 -4.96 12.45
CA SER A 105 -9.42 -5.20 12.40
C SER A 105 -8.63 -3.92 12.20
N TYR A 106 -7.46 -3.92 12.77
CA TYR A 106 -6.45 -2.87 12.60
C TYR A 106 -5.10 -3.53 12.37
N ASP A 107 -4.40 -3.05 11.36
CA ASP A 107 -3.06 -3.51 11.04
C ASP A 107 -2.18 -2.31 10.66
N ALA A 108 -0.93 -2.31 11.09
CA ALA A 108 0.00 -1.22 10.82
C ALA A 108 1.40 -1.75 10.55
N SER A 109 2.15 -1.04 9.71
CA SER A 109 3.52 -1.41 9.35
C SER A 109 4.37 -0.18 9.04
N VAL A 110 5.65 -0.27 9.35
CA VAL A 110 6.66 0.67 8.86
C VAL A 110 7.00 0.34 7.42
N ILE A 111 7.13 1.36 6.57
CA ILE A 111 7.59 1.23 5.20
C ILE A 111 9.05 1.65 5.13
N TYR A 112 9.89 0.73 4.69
CA TYR A 112 11.31 0.98 4.51
C TYR A 112 11.59 1.64 3.16
N PRO A 113 12.59 2.53 3.08
CA PRO A 113 13.00 3.13 1.81
C PRO A 113 13.59 2.06 0.87
N VAL A 114 13.41 2.25 -0.44
CA VAL A 114 13.88 1.32 -1.48
C VAL A 114 15.36 0.96 -1.30
N LYS A 115 16.22 1.92 -0.97
CA LYS A 115 17.65 1.70 -0.71
C LYS A 115 17.97 0.74 0.44
N SER A 116 16.99 0.43 1.29
CA SER A 116 17.12 -0.48 2.44
C SER A 116 16.55 -1.87 2.13
N LEU A 117 16.04 -2.10 0.92
CA LEU A 117 15.52 -3.39 0.51
C LEU A 117 16.67 -4.34 0.14
N TYR A 118 16.46 -5.63 0.40
CA TYR A 118 17.39 -6.70 0.09
C TYR A 118 16.90 -7.50 -1.13
N LYS A 119 17.73 -8.44 -1.59
CA LYS A 119 17.40 -9.33 -2.71
C LYS A 119 16.81 -10.65 -2.28
N GLU A 120 16.91 -10.98 -1.00
CA GLU A 120 16.45 -12.25 -0.43
C GLU A 120 15.54 -11.98 0.75
N TYR A 121 14.39 -12.64 0.76
CA TYR A 121 13.38 -12.55 1.81
C TYR A 121 12.92 -13.93 2.25
N VAL A 122 12.70 -14.09 3.54
CA VAL A 122 12.06 -15.29 4.10
C VAL A 122 10.64 -14.91 4.51
N ILE A 123 9.65 -15.58 3.91
CA ILE A 123 8.24 -15.37 4.22
C ILE A 123 7.79 -16.54 5.09
N GLN A 124 7.31 -16.23 6.30
CA GLN A 124 6.71 -17.21 7.18
C GLN A 124 5.20 -16.98 7.25
N THR A 125 4.45 -18.01 7.01
CA THR A 125 2.98 -17.99 7.02
C THR A 125 2.45 -19.03 8.00
N TYR A 126 1.24 -18.80 8.50
CA TYR A 126 0.55 -19.73 9.38
C TYR A 126 -0.72 -20.25 8.69
N PRO A 127 -0.91 -21.55 8.58
CA PRO A 127 -2.15 -22.10 8.07
C PRO A 127 -3.30 -21.73 9.01
N THR A 128 -4.44 -21.37 8.43
CA THR A 128 -5.69 -21.18 9.16
C THR A 128 -6.73 -22.13 8.58
N ASP A 129 -7.67 -22.59 9.41
CA ASP A 129 -8.66 -23.58 8.98
C ASP A 129 -9.62 -23.06 7.90
N ASP A 130 -9.82 -21.74 7.83
CA ASP A 130 -10.85 -21.15 6.98
C ASP A 130 -10.32 -20.18 5.93
N GLN A 131 -9.03 -19.82 5.95
CA GLN A 131 -8.49 -18.81 5.03
C GLN A 131 -7.09 -19.16 4.53
N ALA A 132 -6.89 -18.94 3.22
CA ALA A 132 -5.57 -19.08 2.62
C ALA A 132 -4.61 -18.01 3.14
N THR A 133 -3.35 -18.40 3.33
CA THR A 133 -2.29 -17.44 3.59
C THR A 133 -1.83 -16.82 2.28
N GLU A 134 -1.70 -15.52 2.26
CA GLU A 134 -1.34 -14.76 1.07
C GLU A 134 -0.19 -13.80 1.35
N PHE A 135 0.57 -13.50 0.33
CA PHE A 135 1.58 -12.45 0.35
C PHE A 135 1.62 -11.71 -0.98
N ALA A 136 2.14 -10.49 -0.98
CA ALA A 136 2.38 -9.70 -2.18
C ALA A 136 3.84 -9.25 -2.22
N ILE A 137 4.39 -9.21 -3.41
CA ILE A 137 5.74 -8.67 -3.69
C ILE A 137 5.55 -7.46 -4.61
N VAL A 138 6.18 -6.35 -4.25
CA VAL A 138 6.27 -5.15 -5.08
C VAL A 138 7.72 -4.99 -5.51
N SER A 139 7.97 -5.01 -6.81
CA SER A 139 9.28 -4.67 -7.36
C SER A 139 9.49 -3.17 -7.31
N ALA A 140 10.69 -2.74 -6.90
CA ALA A 140 11.10 -1.34 -6.93
C ALA A 140 11.75 -0.93 -8.26
N GLU A 141 12.01 -1.90 -9.15
CA GLU A 141 12.62 -1.70 -10.46
C GLU A 141 11.79 -2.36 -11.55
N ASP A 142 11.77 -1.76 -12.74
CA ASP A 142 11.15 -2.35 -13.91
C ASP A 142 11.96 -3.58 -14.39
N ASN A 143 11.29 -4.60 -14.90
CA ASN A 143 11.88 -5.83 -15.48
C ASN A 143 12.57 -6.79 -14.49
N ASN A 144 12.08 -6.88 -13.26
CA ASN A 144 12.48 -7.95 -12.34
C ASN A 144 11.50 -9.11 -12.33
#